data_b52ec1561530fa1a5a707c15b24a7e80
#
_entry.id   b52ec1561530fa1a5a707c15b24a7e80
#
_cell.length_a   1.000
_cell.length_b   1.000
_cell.length_c   1.000
_cell.angle_alpha   90.00
_cell.angle_beta   90.00
_cell.angle_gamma   90.00
#
_symmetry.space_group_name_H-M   'P 1'
#
loop_
_entity.id
_entity.type
_entity.pdbx_description
1 polymer ?
#
loop_
_entity_poly.entity_id
_entity_poly.type
_entity_poly.pdbx_seq_one_letter_code
_entity_poly.pdbx_strand_id
1 'polypeptide(L)'
;MELYQAEWCPHSHKIRQRLTELGLDVQLRQVAADPAEREELERVAGTEEVPVLLGDDGSTHLGEDEILSFLRRFAERADAEQHRAKAREEVPEFAEVQGA
;
A
#
# COMPACT_ATOMS: atom_id res chain seq x y z
N MET A 1 -4.29 8.64 -6.98
CA MET A 1 -4.39 8.08 -5.61
C MET A 1 -3.04 8.15 -4.91
N GLU A 2 -3.07 8.31 -3.61
CA GLU A 2 -1.88 8.34 -2.76
C GLU A 2 -2.04 7.34 -1.63
N LEU A 3 -0.97 6.59 -1.34
CA LEU A 3 -0.97 5.61 -0.26
C LEU A 3 0.09 5.98 0.77
N TYR A 4 -0.36 6.35 1.97
CA TYR A 4 0.53 6.52 3.13
C TYR A 4 0.81 5.14 3.71
N GLN A 5 2.08 4.77 3.80
CA GLN A 5 2.44 3.39 4.12
C GLN A 5 3.83 3.29 4.75
N ALA A 6 4.13 2.13 5.35
CA ALA A 6 5.45 1.78 5.83
C ALA A 6 5.85 0.44 5.22
N GLU A 7 7.09 0.32 4.76
CA GLU A 7 7.60 -0.89 4.09
C GLU A 7 7.45 -2.14 4.96
N TRP A 8 7.71 -2.02 6.26
CA TRP A 8 7.67 -3.14 7.20
C TRP A 8 6.28 -3.45 7.74
N CYS A 9 5.27 -2.64 7.40
CA CYS A 9 3.91 -2.85 7.89
C CYS A 9 3.21 -3.95 7.06
N PRO A 10 2.77 -5.06 7.68
CA PRO A 10 2.11 -6.13 6.95
C PRO A 10 0.80 -5.69 6.30
N HIS A 11 0.08 -4.76 6.91
CA HIS A 11 -1.15 -4.23 6.36
C HIS A 11 -0.89 -3.35 5.12
N SER A 12 0.17 -2.52 5.17
CA SER A 12 0.62 -1.75 4.00
C SER A 12 1.03 -2.69 2.86
N HIS A 13 1.73 -3.78 3.20
CA HIS A 13 2.17 -4.76 2.23
C HIS A 13 0.98 -5.37 1.46
N LYS A 14 -0.06 -5.77 2.18
CA LYS A 14 -1.27 -6.33 1.56
C LYS A 14 -1.92 -5.35 0.58
N ILE A 15 -1.97 -4.07 0.95
CA ILE A 15 -2.54 -3.06 0.07
C ILE A 15 -1.69 -2.86 -1.18
N ARG A 16 -0.36 -2.78 -1.04
CA ARG A 16 0.53 -2.68 -2.21
C ARG A 16 0.36 -3.87 -3.14
N GLN A 17 0.25 -5.07 -2.59
CA GLN A 17 0.02 -6.28 -3.37
C GLN A 17 -1.30 -6.21 -4.13
N ARG A 18 -2.37 -5.80 -3.45
CA ARG A 18 -3.68 -5.68 -4.09
C ARG A 18 -3.69 -4.63 -5.20
N LEU A 19 -3.03 -3.50 -4.99
CA LEU A 19 -2.90 -2.47 -6.02
C LEU A 19 -2.20 -3.01 -7.27
N THR A 20 -1.18 -3.85 -7.08
CA THR A 20 -0.51 -4.52 -8.20
C THR A 20 -1.47 -5.41 -8.97
N GLU A 21 -2.27 -6.22 -8.25
CA GLU A 21 -3.25 -7.13 -8.88
C GLU A 21 -4.31 -6.38 -9.68
N LEU A 22 -4.65 -5.18 -9.24
CA LEU A 22 -5.63 -4.34 -9.91
C LEU A 22 -5.01 -3.46 -11.00
N GLY A 23 -3.68 -3.44 -11.11
CA GLY A 23 -2.99 -2.60 -12.07
C GLY A 23 -3.16 -1.11 -11.82
N LEU A 24 -3.31 -0.72 -10.56
CA LEU A 24 -3.50 0.67 -10.17
C LEU A 24 -2.18 1.30 -9.75
N ASP A 25 -1.83 2.39 -10.40
CA ASP A 25 -0.67 3.18 -10.03
C ASP A 25 -1.07 4.17 -8.93
N VAL A 26 -0.25 4.23 -7.89
CA VAL A 26 -0.46 5.16 -6.79
C VAL A 26 0.86 5.82 -6.43
N GLN A 27 0.78 7.02 -5.89
CA GLN A 27 1.94 7.66 -5.30
C GLN A 27 2.10 7.15 -3.88
N LEU A 28 3.24 6.54 -3.57
CA LEU A 28 3.53 6.12 -2.21
C LEU A 28 4.03 7.31 -1.40
N ARG A 29 3.44 7.49 -0.21
CA ARG A 29 3.86 8.49 0.77
C ARG A 29 4.51 7.78 1.94
N GLN A 30 5.79 7.97 2.11
CA GLN A 30 6.54 7.35 3.21
C GLN A 30 6.26 8.10 4.50
N VAL A 31 6.08 7.35 5.57
CA VAL A 31 5.83 7.92 6.90
C VAL A 31 7.01 7.65 7.82
N ALA A 32 7.11 8.42 8.90
CA ALA A 32 8.11 8.19 9.92
C ALA A 32 7.89 6.82 10.59
N ALA A 33 8.95 6.19 11.07
CA ALA A 33 8.85 4.92 11.78
C ALA A 33 8.04 5.09 13.08
N ASP A 34 8.29 6.18 13.81
CA ASP A 34 7.52 6.51 15.02
C ASP A 34 6.19 7.14 14.63
N PRO A 35 5.05 6.52 14.98
CA PRO A 35 3.73 7.08 14.68
C PRO A 35 3.54 8.51 15.18
N ALA A 36 4.15 8.86 16.32
CA ALA A 36 4.02 10.20 16.89
C ALA A 36 4.68 11.29 16.02
N GLU A 37 5.54 10.91 15.09
CA GLU A 37 6.22 11.83 14.18
C GLU A 37 5.55 11.94 12.81
N ARG A 38 4.38 11.33 12.63
CA ARG A 38 3.64 11.31 11.36
C ARG A 38 2.70 12.52 11.23
N GLU A 39 3.27 13.71 11.27
CA GLU A 39 2.50 14.96 11.32
C GLU A 39 1.64 15.19 10.07
N GLU A 40 2.19 14.92 8.88
CA GLU A 40 1.44 15.11 7.65
C GLU A 40 0.24 14.15 7.58
N LEU A 41 0.45 12.88 7.96
CA LEU A 41 -0.63 11.91 7.97
C LEU A 41 -1.75 12.32 8.91
N GLU A 42 -1.40 12.79 10.11
CA GLU A 42 -2.37 13.30 11.07
C GLU A 42 -3.13 14.51 10.51
N ARG A 43 -2.44 15.39 9.82
CA ARG A 43 -3.05 16.59 9.24
C ARG A 43 -4.04 16.23 8.13
N VAL A 44 -3.70 15.29 7.25
CA VAL A 44 -4.55 14.97 6.08
C VAL A 44 -5.61 13.91 6.37
N ALA A 45 -5.40 13.04 7.33
CA ALA A 45 -6.27 11.89 7.57
C ALA A 45 -6.77 11.75 9.00
N GLY A 46 -6.26 12.55 9.93
CA GLY A 46 -6.67 12.51 11.34
C GLY A 46 -6.23 11.26 12.06
N THR A 47 -5.19 10.58 11.58
CA THR A 47 -4.68 9.35 12.19
C THR A 47 -3.17 9.28 12.09
N GLU A 48 -2.56 8.54 12.98
CA GLU A 48 -1.13 8.22 12.92
C GLU A 48 -0.88 6.83 12.33
N GLU A 49 -1.94 6.06 12.07
CA GLU A 49 -1.84 4.66 11.62
C GLU A 49 -1.79 4.54 10.11
N VAL A 50 -1.03 3.58 9.62
CA VAL A 50 -0.94 3.22 8.21
C VAL A 50 -1.54 1.82 8.02
N PRO A 51 -2.01 1.47 6.82
CA PRO A 51 -2.06 2.28 5.60
C PRO A 51 -3.26 3.24 5.55
N VAL A 52 -3.12 4.33 4.79
CA VAL A 52 -4.21 5.24 4.46
C VAL A 52 -4.18 5.50 2.97
N LEU A 53 -5.31 5.35 2.29
CA LEU A 53 -5.42 5.61 0.86
C LEU A 53 -6.28 6.85 0.63
N LEU A 54 -5.73 7.80 -0.15
CA LEU A 54 -6.47 8.94 -0.65
C LEU A 54 -6.91 8.65 -2.08
N GLY A 55 -8.21 8.59 -2.30
CA GLY A 55 -8.78 8.33 -3.62
C GLY A 55 -8.72 9.56 -4.53
N ASP A 56 -8.81 9.34 -5.84
CA ASP A 56 -8.83 10.43 -6.82
C ASP A 56 -10.12 11.27 -6.72
N ASP A 57 -11.16 10.71 -6.13
CA ASP A 57 -12.43 11.37 -5.87
C ASP A 57 -12.43 12.21 -4.60
N GLY A 58 -11.29 12.34 -3.93
CA GLY A 58 -11.16 13.07 -2.68
C GLY A 58 -11.53 12.27 -1.44
N SER A 59 -11.85 10.99 -1.60
CA SER A 59 -12.19 10.13 -0.47
C SER A 59 -10.94 9.72 0.31
N THR A 60 -11.12 9.43 1.61
CA THR A 60 -10.05 8.98 2.49
C THR A 60 -10.46 7.65 3.09
N HIS A 61 -9.58 6.66 3.00
CA HIS A 61 -9.84 5.29 3.47
C HIS A 61 -8.78 4.90 4.48
N LEU A 62 -9.22 4.54 5.69
CA LEU A 62 -8.35 4.31 6.83
C LEU A 62 -8.23 2.81 7.13
N GLY A 63 -7.04 2.28 6.98
CA GLY A 63 -6.75 0.91 7.34
C GLY A 63 -7.05 -0.11 6.25
N GLU A 64 -6.55 -1.32 6.45
CA GLU A 64 -6.61 -2.38 5.47
C GLU A 64 -8.04 -2.67 4.99
N ASP A 65 -8.97 -2.85 5.94
CA ASP A 65 -10.32 -3.28 5.60
C ASP A 65 -11.10 -2.23 4.81
N GLU A 66 -11.00 -0.97 5.19
CA GLU A 66 -11.65 0.12 4.46
C GLU A 66 -11.06 0.30 3.06
N ILE A 67 -9.73 0.20 2.96
CA ILE A 67 -9.06 0.33 1.67
C ILE A 67 -9.46 -0.82 0.74
N LEU A 68 -9.43 -2.06 1.22
CA LEU A 68 -9.81 -3.21 0.41
C LEU A 68 -11.27 -3.11 -0.03
N SER A 69 -12.16 -2.62 0.84
CA SER A 69 -13.56 -2.40 0.50
C SER A 69 -13.71 -1.38 -0.63
N PHE A 70 -12.98 -0.27 -0.55
CA PHE A 70 -12.97 0.75 -1.61
C PHE A 70 -12.46 0.18 -2.92
N LEU A 71 -11.40 -0.64 -2.88
CA LEU A 71 -10.76 -1.19 -4.06
C LEU A 71 -11.60 -2.24 -4.79
N ARG A 72 -12.68 -2.75 -4.20
CA ARG A 72 -13.57 -3.72 -4.83
C ARG A 72 -14.22 -3.22 -6.11
N ARG A 73 -14.28 -1.92 -6.31
CA ARG A 73 -14.84 -1.30 -7.52
C ARG A 73 -13.99 -1.50 -8.77
N PHE A 74 -12.74 -1.91 -8.59
CA PHE A 74 -11.81 -2.09 -9.69
C PHE A 74 -11.68 -3.57 -10.05
N ALA A 75 -11.57 -3.86 -11.35
CA ALA A 75 -11.36 -5.22 -11.84
C ALA A 75 -9.87 -5.57 -11.78
N GLU A 76 -9.59 -6.86 -11.57
CA GLU A 76 -8.21 -7.33 -11.63
C GLU A 76 -7.65 -7.24 -13.05
N ARG A 77 -6.36 -6.96 -13.15
CA ARG A 77 -5.64 -6.98 -14.43
C ARG A 77 -5.55 -8.42 -14.95
N ALA A 78 -5.34 -8.56 -16.25
CA ALA A 78 -5.32 -9.88 -16.91
C ALA A 78 -4.27 -10.83 -16.32
N ASP A 79 -3.13 -10.29 -15.87
CA ASP A 79 -2.03 -11.08 -15.32
C ASP A 79 -1.97 -11.06 -13.78
N ALA A 80 -3.09 -10.75 -13.12
CA ALA A 80 -3.14 -10.70 -11.64
C ALA A 80 -2.66 -11.98 -10.99
N GLU A 81 -3.07 -13.15 -11.52
CA GLU A 81 -2.65 -14.44 -10.94
C GLU A 81 -1.15 -14.68 -11.08
N GLN A 82 -0.56 -14.21 -12.16
CA GLN A 82 0.90 -14.29 -12.32
C GLN A 82 1.62 -13.46 -11.26
N HIS A 83 1.10 -12.28 -10.94
CA HIS A 83 1.65 -11.45 -9.86
C HIS A 83 1.48 -12.12 -8.50
N ARG A 84 0.31 -12.75 -8.24
CA ARG A 84 0.11 -13.49 -6.99
C ARG A 84 1.10 -14.65 -6.84
N ALA A 85 1.35 -15.38 -7.93
CA ALA A 85 2.31 -16.48 -7.92
C ALA A 85 3.72 -15.99 -7.59
N LYS A 86 4.13 -14.87 -8.19
CA LYS A 86 5.43 -14.27 -7.89
C LYS A 86 5.52 -13.78 -6.46
N ALA A 87 4.44 -13.21 -5.92
CA ALA A 87 4.42 -12.72 -4.55
C ALA A 87 4.56 -13.84 -3.51
N ARG A 88 4.27 -15.08 -3.86
CA ARG A 88 4.45 -16.25 -2.99
C ARG A 88 5.89 -16.74 -2.95
N GLU A 89 6.71 -16.32 -3.92
CA GLU A 89 8.12 -16.69 -3.94
C GLU A 89 8.88 -15.85 -2.92
N GLU A 90 9.99 -16.39 -2.43
CA GLU A 90 10.87 -15.63 -1.54
C GLU A 90 11.50 -14.48 -2.32
N VAL A 91 11.31 -13.26 -1.82
CA VAL A 91 11.89 -12.07 -2.42
C VAL A 91 13.17 -11.73 -1.65
N PRO A 92 14.34 -11.74 -2.31
CA PRO A 92 15.59 -11.44 -1.61
C PRO A 92 15.64 -9.98 -1.15
N GLU A 93 16.34 -9.74 -0.05
CA GLU A 93 16.58 -8.40 0.42
C GLU A 93 17.45 -7.62 -0.56
N PHE A 94 17.35 -6.30 -0.52
CA PHE A 94 18.10 -5.43 -1.42
C PHE A 94 19.60 -5.71 -1.43
N ALA A 95 20.19 -5.97 -0.25
CA ALA A 95 21.61 -6.27 -0.14
C ALA A 95 21.99 -7.57 -0.86
N GLU A 96 21.12 -8.57 -0.84
CA GLU A 96 21.35 -9.84 -1.54
C GLU A 96 21.31 -9.65 -3.06
N VAL A 97 20.37 -8.83 -3.54
CA VAL A 97 20.26 -8.52 -4.97
C VAL A 97 21.50 -7.76 -5.45
N GLN A 98 22.00 -6.81 -4.66
CA GLN A 98 23.22 -6.05 -5.00
C GLN A 98 24.47 -6.91 -5.02
N GLY A 99 24.51 -7.98 -4.22
CA GLY A 99 25.64 -8.88 -4.17
C GLY A 99 25.68 -9.88 -5.31
N ALA A 100 24.67 -9.91 -6.13
CA ALA A 100 24.54 -10.87 -7.22
C ALA A 100 25.41 -10.52 -8.44
#